data_76f3fea80fe30a127cfc5846ff090cfe
#
_entry.id   76f3fea80fe30a127cfc5846ff090cfe
#
_cell.length_a   1.000
_cell.length_b   1.000
_cell.length_c   1.000
_cell.angle_alpha   90.00
_cell.angle_beta   90.00
_cell.angle_gamma   90.00
#
_symmetry.space_group_name_H-M   'P 1'
#
loop_
_entity.id
_entity.type
_entity.pdbx_description
1 polymer ?
#
loop_
_entity_poly.entity_id
_entity_poly.type
_entity_poly.pdbx_seq_one_letter_code
_entity_poly.pdbx_strand_id
1 'polypeptide(L)'
;IAKALAATDAAQMVKQLRSGKSFELEAKTSDTTARYSIELDDLVITETPRSGWSVSTHNGESLALDLELTPELIRSGLVREVIRAIQEERKKIGLDVSDRIVVQWHAPADVAEAIKFASGEISTEVLAKKLEQAESGGSTDSELGLWLKLEKID
;
A
#
# COMPACT_ATOMS: atom_id res chain seq x y z
N ILE A 1 -23.10 20.09 27.22
CA ILE A 1 -21.69 19.99 26.83
C ILE A 1 -21.54 19.18 25.54
N ALA A 2 -21.93 17.89 25.46
CA ALA A 2 -21.76 17.03 24.30
C ALA A 2 -22.32 17.64 22.98
N LYS A 3 -23.50 18.29 23.05
CA LYS A 3 -24.11 18.94 21.88
C LYS A 3 -23.34 20.20 21.42
N ALA A 4 -22.71 20.91 22.35
CA ALA A 4 -21.86 22.06 22.05
C ALA A 4 -20.50 21.63 21.46
N LEU A 5 -19.92 20.56 21.98
CA LEU A 5 -18.72 19.93 21.42
C LEU A 5 -18.92 19.48 19.96
N ALA A 6 -20.08 18.84 19.68
CA ALA A 6 -20.40 18.38 18.33
C ALA A 6 -20.59 19.53 17.30
N ALA A 7 -20.88 20.74 17.77
CA ALA A 7 -21.03 21.92 16.93
C ALA A 7 -19.74 22.74 16.75
N THR A 8 -18.67 22.35 17.45
CA THR A 8 -17.38 23.03 17.42
C THR A 8 -16.47 22.40 16.34
N ASP A 9 -15.60 23.20 15.72
CA ASP A 9 -14.56 22.67 14.85
C ASP A 9 -13.56 21.84 15.66
N ALA A 10 -13.70 20.51 15.56
CA ALA A 10 -12.88 19.56 16.31
C ALA A 10 -11.38 19.69 15.98
N ALA A 11 -11.04 20.01 14.72
CA ALA A 11 -9.64 20.09 14.30
C ALA A 11 -8.95 21.30 14.95
N GLN A 12 -9.65 22.45 14.97
CA GLN A 12 -9.13 23.66 15.60
C GLN A 12 -9.01 23.50 17.11
N MET A 13 -10.02 22.91 17.76
CA MET A 13 -10.03 22.62 19.20
C MET A 13 -8.87 21.70 19.59
N VAL A 14 -8.71 20.57 18.90
CA VAL A 14 -7.63 19.60 19.17
C VAL A 14 -6.24 20.25 18.97
N LYS A 15 -6.08 21.07 17.93
CA LYS A 15 -4.83 21.80 17.69
C LYS A 15 -4.49 22.75 18.84
N GLN A 16 -5.47 23.45 19.38
CA GLN A 16 -5.28 24.34 20.54
C GLN A 16 -4.91 23.57 21.79
N LEU A 17 -5.65 22.49 22.11
CA LEU A 17 -5.41 21.64 23.28
C LEU A 17 -4.02 20.96 23.22
N ARG A 18 -3.60 20.44 22.04
CA ARG A 18 -2.25 19.88 21.87
C ARG A 18 -1.13 20.90 22.02
N SER A 19 -1.42 22.20 21.90
CA SER A 19 -0.45 23.27 22.20
C SER A 19 -0.33 23.62 23.68
N GLY A 20 -1.01 22.86 24.57
CA GLY A 20 -1.01 23.08 26.03
C GLY A 20 -1.93 24.22 26.50
N LYS A 21 -2.85 24.67 25.64
CA LYS A 21 -3.84 25.70 25.98
C LYS A 21 -5.21 25.06 26.20
N SER A 22 -5.95 25.53 27.19
CA SER A 22 -7.35 25.16 27.37
C SER A 22 -8.24 25.74 26.26
N PHE A 23 -9.36 25.08 25.99
CA PHE A 23 -10.37 25.55 25.05
C PHE A 23 -11.65 25.94 25.78
N GLU A 24 -12.13 27.20 25.56
CA GLU A 24 -13.36 27.69 26.17
C GLU A 24 -14.57 27.24 25.35
N LEU A 25 -15.44 26.41 25.95
CA LEU A 25 -16.67 25.92 25.36
C LEU A 25 -17.88 26.61 25.97
N GLU A 26 -18.74 27.25 25.18
CA GLU A 26 -20.00 27.77 25.60
C GLU A 26 -21.10 26.74 25.35
N ALA A 27 -21.77 26.30 26.43
CA ALA A 27 -22.92 25.43 26.32
C ALA A 27 -24.20 26.17 26.82
N LYS A 28 -25.20 26.21 25.94
CA LYS A 28 -26.52 26.77 26.24
C LYS A 28 -27.44 25.65 26.76
N THR A 29 -28.05 25.88 27.92
CA THR A 29 -29.18 25.12 28.43
C THR A 29 -30.42 25.99 28.28
N SER A 30 -31.64 25.46 28.49
CA SER A 30 -32.91 26.19 28.31
C SER A 30 -32.92 27.58 28.98
N ASP A 31 -32.23 27.77 30.08
CA ASP A 31 -32.32 28.97 30.90
C ASP A 31 -30.96 29.64 31.23
N THR A 32 -29.82 29.03 30.81
CA THR A 32 -28.50 29.53 31.20
C THR A 32 -27.46 29.24 30.13
N THR A 33 -26.53 30.17 29.90
CA THR A 33 -25.30 29.94 29.14
C THR A 33 -24.17 29.76 30.14
N ALA A 34 -23.49 28.60 30.08
CA ALA A 34 -22.33 28.31 30.92
C ALA A 34 -21.08 28.15 30.04
N ARG A 35 -19.95 28.65 30.57
CA ARG A 35 -18.62 28.48 29.95
C ARG A 35 -17.89 27.36 30.70
N TYR A 36 -17.26 26.51 29.90
CA TYR A 36 -16.45 25.40 30.39
C TYR A 36 -15.06 25.51 29.79
N SER A 37 -14.03 25.46 30.64
CA SER A 37 -12.66 25.31 30.20
C SER A 37 -12.38 23.83 30.00
N ILE A 38 -12.07 23.44 28.80
CA ILE A 38 -11.78 22.04 28.40
C ILE A 38 -10.26 21.90 28.26
N GLU A 39 -9.71 20.85 28.86
CA GLU A 39 -8.33 20.46 28.77
C GLU A 39 -8.20 19.18 27.92
N LEU A 40 -6.97 18.83 27.50
CA LEU A 40 -6.73 17.65 26.65
C LEU A 40 -7.18 16.35 27.32
N ASP A 41 -6.99 16.27 28.65
CA ASP A 41 -7.34 15.09 29.46
C ASP A 41 -8.84 14.89 29.66
N ASP A 42 -9.66 15.94 29.42
CA ASP A 42 -11.11 15.87 29.46
C ASP A 42 -11.73 15.21 28.21
N LEU A 43 -10.95 14.96 27.19
CA LEU A 43 -11.42 14.48 25.90
C LEU A 43 -10.81 13.15 25.48
N VAL A 44 -11.67 12.29 24.93
CA VAL A 44 -11.22 11.13 24.17
C VAL A 44 -11.20 11.53 22.68
N ILE A 45 -10.00 11.70 22.12
CA ILE A 45 -9.82 12.04 20.72
C ILE A 45 -9.80 10.76 19.91
N THR A 46 -10.80 10.58 19.06
CA THR A 46 -10.87 9.47 18.11
C THR A 46 -10.63 10.00 16.70
N GLU A 47 -9.57 9.53 16.06
CA GLU A 47 -9.29 9.84 14.66
C GLU A 47 -9.95 8.76 13.79
N THR A 48 -10.84 9.18 12.90
CA THR A 48 -11.46 8.28 11.92
C THR A 48 -10.83 8.58 10.56
N PRO A 49 -10.14 7.60 9.93
CA PRO A 49 -9.58 7.77 8.60
C PRO A 49 -10.68 8.15 7.59
N ARG A 50 -10.36 9.01 6.65
CA ARG A 50 -11.24 9.25 5.50
C ARG A 50 -11.34 7.97 4.67
N SER A 51 -12.46 7.78 3.98
CA SER A 51 -12.60 6.69 3.00
C SER A 51 -11.44 6.74 2.01
N GLY A 52 -10.81 5.59 1.73
CA GLY A 52 -9.64 5.47 0.87
C GLY A 52 -8.29 5.74 1.55
N TRP A 53 -8.27 6.03 2.86
CA TRP A 53 -7.04 6.24 3.62
C TRP A 53 -6.90 5.26 4.78
N SER A 54 -5.68 4.80 5.02
CA SER A 54 -5.30 4.09 6.26
C SER A 54 -4.42 4.99 7.10
N VAL A 55 -4.71 5.09 8.40
CA VAL A 55 -3.95 5.93 9.34
C VAL A 55 -3.45 5.06 10.48
N SER A 56 -2.17 5.18 10.78
CA SER A 56 -1.54 4.57 11.95
C SER A 56 -0.87 5.66 12.77
N THR A 57 -1.16 5.68 14.09
CA THR A 57 -0.57 6.66 15.01
C THR A 57 0.28 5.92 16.05
N HIS A 58 1.52 6.36 16.22
CA HIS A 58 2.44 5.85 17.22
C HIS A 58 3.23 6.99 17.85
N ASN A 59 3.31 7.03 19.19
CA ASN A 59 4.04 8.06 19.96
C ASN A 59 3.71 9.51 19.57
N GLY A 60 2.44 9.80 19.20
CA GLY A 60 2.02 11.13 18.79
C GLY A 60 2.32 11.51 17.34
N GLU A 61 2.97 10.63 16.59
CA GLU A 61 3.18 10.78 15.15
C GLU A 61 2.13 9.96 14.38
N SER A 62 1.54 10.53 13.34
CA SER A 62 0.54 9.87 12.50
C SER A 62 1.08 9.72 11.07
N LEU A 63 0.97 8.49 10.55
CA LEU A 63 1.23 8.16 9.15
C LEU A 63 -0.10 7.90 8.46
N ALA A 64 -0.34 8.58 7.37
CA ALA A 64 -1.50 8.34 6.51
C ALA A 64 -1.05 7.76 5.17
N LEU A 65 -1.67 6.65 4.77
CA LEU A 65 -1.43 5.97 3.49
C LEU A 65 -2.69 6.12 2.63
N ASP A 66 -2.52 6.63 1.42
CA ASP A 66 -3.55 6.60 0.39
C ASP A 66 -3.68 5.19 -0.17
N LEU A 67 -4.88 4.64 -0.13
CA LEU A 67 -5.19 3.28 -0.60
C LEU A 67 -5.73 3.24 -2.03
N GLU A 68 -5.78 4.39 -2.72
CA GLU A 68 -6.22 4.43 -4.11
C GLU A 68 -5.18 3.75 -5.01
N LEU A 69 -5.61 2.67 -5.67
CA LEU A 69 -4.77 1.93 -6.61
C LEU A 69 -4.94 2.52 -8.02
N THR A 70 -3.94 3.25 -8.47
CA THR A 70 -3.89 3.69 -9.86
C THR A 70 -3.52 2.54 -10.81
N PRO A 71 -3.86 2.61 -12.11
CA PRO A 71 -3.43 1.61 -13.09
C PRO A 71 -1.90 1.36 -13.09
N GLU A 72 -1.12 2.43 -12.86
CA GLU A 72 0.34 2.35 -12.77
C GLU A 72 0.80 1.54 -11.54
N LEU A 73 0.16 1.76 -10.39
CA LEU A 73 0.46 1.01 -9.16
C LEU A 73 0.09 -0.47 -9.29
N ILE A 74 -1.06 -0.76 -9.92
CA ILE A 74 -1.48 -2.13 -10.20
C ILE A 74 -0.46 -2.81 -11.11
N ARG A 75 -0.05 -2.16 -12.20
CA ARG A 75 0.97 -2.69 -13.12
C ARG A 75 2.31 -2.92 -12.43
N SER A 76 2.77 -1.97 -11.62
CA SER A 76 4.01 -2.13 -10.85
C SER A 76 3.92 -3.26 -9.82
N GLY A 77 2.74 -3.50 -9.26
CA GLY A 77 2.46 -4.66 -8.42
C GLY A 77 2.65 -5.96 -9.20
N LEU A 78 2.02 -6.10 -10.36
CA LEU A 78 2.15 -7.27 -11.23
C LEU A 78 3.60 -7.55 -11.62
N VAL A 79 4.36 -6.50 -11.96
CA VAL A 79 5.80 -6.64 -12.32
C VAL A 79 6.59 -7.23 -11.15
N ARG A 80 6.37 -6.75 -9.92
CA ARG A 80 7.05 -7.30 -8.72
C ARG A 80 6.70 -8.75 -8.47
N GLU A 81 5.42 -9.12 -8.62
CA GLU A 81 5.00 -10.52 -8.45
C GLU A 81 5.60 -11.43 -9.55
N VAL A 82 5.72 -10.96 -10.80
CA VAL A 82 6.41 -11.69 -11.87
C VAL A 82 7.89 -11.91 -11.53
N ILE A 83 8.59 -10.87 -11.08
CA ILE A 83 10.00 -10.97 -10.65
C ILE A 83 10.12 -11.99 -9.52
N ARG A 84 9.24 -11.93 -8.53
CA ARG A 84 9.20 -12.87 -7.41
C ARG A 84 8.99 -14.30 -7.89
N ALA A 85 8.02 -14.55 -8.78
CA ALA A 85 7.74 -15.88 -9.32
C ALA A 85 8.96 -16.45 -10.06
N ILE A 86 9.66 -15.64 -10.87
CA ILE A 86 10.89 -16.06 -11.54
C ILE A 86 11.99 -16.37 -10.52
N GLN A 87 12.18 -15.57 -9.48
CA GLN A 87 13.18 -15.83 -8.44
C GLN A 87 12.86 -17.10 -7.62
N GLU A 88 11.60 -17.37 -7.37
CA GLU A 88 11.19 -18.62 -6.71
C GLU A 88 11.45 -19.84 -7.62
N GLU A 89 11.17 -19.75 -8.91
CA GLU A 89 11.46 -20.82 -9.86
C GLU A 89 12.98 -21.05 -10.00
N ARG A 90 13.80 -19.99 -10.03
CA ARG A 90 15.27 -20.11 -9.97
C ARG A 90 15.74 -20.95 -8.78
N LYS A 91 15.17 -20.69 -7.58
CA LYS A 91 15.50 -21.47 -6.37
C LYS A 91 15.09 -22.94 -6.48
N LYS A 92 13.88 -23.19 -7.02
CA LYS A 92 13.37 -24.56 -7.19
C LYS A 92 14.26 -25.43 -8.08
N ILE A 93 14.79 -24.85 -9.18
CA ILE A 93 15.66 -25.56 -10.10
C ILE A 93 17.15 -25.49 -9.74
N GLY A 94 17.49 -24.89 -8.57
CA GLY A 94 18.83 -24.89 -8.01
C GLY A 94 19.83 -23.98 -8.70
N LEU A 95 19.39 -22.87 -9.29
CA LEU A 95 20.28 -21.87 -9.90
C LEU A 95 20.97 -21.01 -8.84
N ASP A 96 22.21 -20.65 -9.11
CA ASP A 96 22.94 -19.66 -8.32
C ASP A 96 22.44 -18.23 -8.60
N VAL A 97 22.68 -17.33 -7.62
CA VAL A 97 22.24 -15.93 -7.73
C VAL A 97 22.85 -15.23 -8.95
N SER A 98 24.07 -15.58 -9.34
CA SER A 98 24.81 -15.00 -10.47
C SER A 98 24.50 -15.63 -11.83
N ASP A 99 23.78 -16.74 -11.86
CA ASP A 99 23.50 -17.45 -13.12
C ASP A 99 22.69 -16.59 -14.08
N ARG A 100 23.07 -16.62 -15.35
CA ARG A 100 22.31 -15.99 -16.44
C ARG A 100 21.29 -16.98 -16.98
N ILE A 101 20.12 -16.49 -17.34
CA ILE A 101 19.00 -17.34 -17.77
C ILE A 101 18.35 -16.85 -19.07
N VAL A 102 17.69 -17.77 -19.74
CA VAL A 102 16.59 -17.50 -20.68
C VAL A 102 15.30 -17.84 -19.95
N VAL A 103 14.32 -16.95 -20.01
CA VAL A 103 12.98 -17.13 -19.44
C VAL A 103 11.98 -17.24 -20.57
N GLN A 104 11.30 -18.37 -20.67
CA GLN A 104 10.09 -18.52 -21.45
C GLN A 104 8.88 -18.38 -20.53
N TRP A 105 7.89 -17.62 -20.95
CA TRP A 105 6.73 -17.33 -20.14
C TRP A 105 5.43 -17.33 -20.93
N HIS A 106 4.33 -17.69 -20.27
CA HIS A 106 2.96 -17.52 -20.74
C HIS A 106 2.08 -17.04 -19.58
N ALA A 107 1.19 -16.09 -19.84
CA ALA A 107 0.39 -15.46 -18.80
C ALA A 107 -0.94 -14.92 -19.34
N PRO A 108 -1.92 -14.64 -18.45
CA PRO A 108 -3.13 -13.89 -18.79
C PRO A 108 -2.78 -12.50 -19.35
N ALA A 109 -3.77 -11.86 -20.01
CA ALA A 109 -3.54 -10.66 -20.78
C ALA A 109 -2.96 -9.48 -19.98
N ASP A 110 -3.44 -9.27 -18.76
CA ASP A 110 -3.00 -8.22 -17.83
C ASP A 110 -1.55 -8.41 -17.36
N VAL A 111 -1.20 -9.64 -16.98
CA VAL A 111 0.17 -10.01 -16.59
C VAL A 111 1.10 -9.96 -17.81
N ALA A 112 0.64 -10.43 -18.97
CA ALA A 112 1.41 -10.38 -20.22
C ALA A 112 1.71 -8.93 -20.65
N GLU A 113 0.76 -8.01 -20.49
CA GLU A 113 0.96 -6.59 -20.74
C GLU A 113 2.01 -5.99 -19.79
N ALA A 114 1.90 -6.31 -18.49
CA ALA A 114 2.87 -5.88 -17.49
C ALA A 114 4.30 -6.38 -17.81
N ILE A 115 4.46 -7.65 -18.18
CA ILE A 115 5.76 -8.23 -18.57
C ILE A 115 6.34 -7.51 -19.80
N LYS A 116 5.53 -7.26 -20.82
CA LYS A 116 5.99 -6.57 -22.04
C LYS A 116 6.41 -5.13 -21.74
N PHE A 117 5.63 -4.43 -20.91
CA PHE A 117 5.90 -3.06 -20.53
C PHE A 117 7.22 -2.92 -19.75
N ALA A 118 7.47 -3.81 -18.79
CA ALA A 118 8.63 -3.77 -17.89
C ALA A 118 9.72 -4.82 -18.24
N SER A 119 9.77 -5.29 -19.49
CA SER A 119 10.67 -6.36 -19.91
C SER A 119 12.14 -6.11 -19.59
N GLY A 120 12.60 -4.86 -19.72
CA GLY A 120 13.97 -4.46 -19.38
C GLY A 120 14.26 -4.52 -17.87
N GLU A 121 13.34 -4.02 -17.04
CA GLU A 121 13.43 -4.08 -15.59
C GLU A 121 13.45 -5.53 -15.11
N ILE A 122 12.47 -6.33 -15.53
CA ILE A 122 12.39 -7.75 -15.18
C ILE A 122 13.68 -8.47 -15.58
N SER A 123 14.15 -8.28 -16.82
CA SER A 123 15.38 -8.94 -17.29
C SER A 123 16.59 -8.59 -16.45
N THR A 124 16.71 -7.35 -16.01
CA THR A 124 17.81 -6.88 -15.15
C THR A 124 17.74 -7.51 -13.76
N GLU A 125 16.57 -7.48 -13.13
CA GLU A 125 16.36 -7.98 -11.77
C GLU A 125 16.55 -9.51 -11.64
N VAL A 126 16.16 -10.26 -12.69
CA VAL A 126 16.28 -11.73 -12.66
C VAL A 126 17.49 -12.26 -13.44
N LEU A 127 18.38 -11.37 -13.94
CA LEU A 127 19.54 -11.71 -14.75
C LEU A 127 19.20 -12.51 -16.03
N ALA A 128 18.05 -12.22 -16.64
CA ALA A 128 17.64 -12.83 -17.88
C ALA A 128 18.32 -12.18 -19.08
N LYS A 129 18.89 -13.00 -19.96
CA LYS A 129 19.43 -12.57 -21.26
C LYS A 129 18.34 -12.48 -22.33
N LYS A 130 17.28 -13.29 -22.15
CA LYS A 130 16.11 -13.28 -23.00
C LYS A 130 14.86 -13.52 -22.17
N LEU A 131 13.80 -12.86 -22.55
CA LEU A 131 12.46 -12.98 -21.98
C LEU A 131 11.47 -13.19 -23.13
N GLU A 132 11.08 -14.44 -23.36
CA GLU A 132 10.34 -14.85 -24.56
C GLU A 132 8.94 -15.34 -24.20
N GLN A 133 7.95 -14.88 -24.95
CA GLN A 133 6.58 -15.37 -24.77
C GLN A 133 6.42 -16.72 -25.47
N ALA A 134 5.95 -17.74 -24.72
CA ALA A 134 5.65 -19.07 -25.21
C ALA A 134 4.14 -19.28 -25.38
N GLU A 135 3.76 -20.26 -26.20
CA GLU A 135 2.34 -20.56 -26.42
C GLU A 135 1.73 -21.38 -25.30
N SER A 136 2.46 -22.29 -24.68
CA SER A 136 2.04 -23.06 -23.49
C SER A 136 3.14 -24.03 -22.98
N GLY A 137 2.97 -24.59 -21.80
CA GLY A 137 3.68 -25.75 -21.24
C GLY A 137 4.38 -25.51 -19.91
N GLY A 138 4.31 -26.42 -18.93
CA GLY A 138 5.08 -26.47 -17.69
C GLY A 138 4.30 -26.13 -16.40
N SER A 139 5.02 -25.61 -15.39
CA SER A 139 4.50 -25.33 -14.06
C SER A 139 3.83 -23.95 -14.01
N THR A 140 2.63 -23.89 -13.49
CA THR A 140 1.84 -22.64 -13.41
C THR A 140 1.95 -22.07 -12.00
N ASP A 141 2.29 -20.79 -11.88
CA ASP A 141 1.99 -20.02 -10.68
C ASP A 141 0.48 -19.82 -10.64
N SER A 142 -0.20 -20.39 -9.63
CA SER A 142 -1.65 -20.41 -9.55
C SER A 142 -2.27 -19.05 -9.23
N GLU A 143 -1.52 -18.13 -8.61
CA GLU A 143 -2.03 -16.80 -8.22
C GLU A 143 -2.03 -15.85 -9.42
N LEU A 144 -0.97 -15.87 -10.23
CA LEU A 144 -0.84 -15.01 -11.41
C LEU A 144 -1.34 -15.67 -12.70
N GLY A 145 -1.62 -16.97 -12.70
CA GLY A 145 -1.81 -17.76 -13.92
C GLY A 145 -0.56 -17.74 -14.83
N LEU A 146 0.59 -17.46 -14.24
CA LEU A 146 1.88 -17.33 -14.94
C LEU A 146 2.54 -18.70 -15.06
N TRP A 147 2.87 -19.07 -16.30
CA TRP A 147 3.71 -20.20 -16.59
C TRP A 147 5.15 -19.76 -16.91
N LEU A 148 6.13 -20.47 -16.36
CA LEU A 148 7.55 -20.18 -16.50
C LEU A 148 8.33 -21.43 -16.87
N LYS A 149 9.31 -21.27 -17.78
CA LYS A 149 10.39 -22.22 -18.02
C LYS A 149 11.70 -21.45 -18.06
N LEU A 150 12.64 -21.85 -17.21
CA LEU A 150 13.94 -21.22 -17.09
C LEU A 150 15.02 -22.17 -17.59
N GLU A 151 15.95 -21.64 -18.36
CA GLU A 151 17.12 -22.35 -18.84
C GLU A 151 18.38 -21.54 -18.50
N LYS A 152 19.35 -22.19 -17.82
CA LYS A 152 20.67 -21.59 -17.56
C LYS A 152 21.43 -21.44 -18.86
N ILE A 153 22.12 -20.32 -18.99
CA ILE A 153 23.08 -20.07 -20.09
C ILE A 153 24.45 -19.89 -19.47
N ASP A 154 25.43 -20.53 -20.07
CA ASP A 154 26.87 -20.40 -19.75
C ASP A 154 27.43 -19.06 -20.19
#